data_357ce85b1282f81238ef3a5bc2b87749
#
_entry.id   357ce85b1282f81238ef3a5bc2b87749
#
_cell.length_a   1.000
_cell.length_b   1.000
_cell.length_c   1.000
_cell.angle_alpha   90.00
_cell.angle_beta   90.00
_cell.angle_gamma   90.00
#
_symmetry.space_group_name_H-M   'P 1'
#
loop_
_entity.id
_entity.type
_entity.pdbx_description
1 polymer ?
#
loop_
_entity_poly.entity_id
_entity_poly.type
_entity_poly.pdbx_seq_one_letter_code
_entity_poly.pdbx_strand_id
1 'polypeptide(L)'
;MPNTKAVGVAYSDPEFESVTVTGAVTTASLAATGAVTAASLTATGNVTADNTAAVVAGGAAAFLATTTANLGVYVGSGAPTVSAAQGSIYLRTDGSSTSTRLYVNTNGTTGWTNVTTAT
;
A
#
# COMPACT_ATOMS: atom_id res chain seq x y z
N MET A 1 -41.20 -3.22 19.88
CA MET A 1 -41.28 -3.18 18.41
C MET A 1 -40.01 -2.56 17.88
N PRO A 2 -39.30 -3.25 17.07
CA PRO A 2 -38.10 -2.67 16.48
C PRO A 2 -38.46 -1.44 15.66
N ASN A 3 -37.71 -0.38 15.83
CA ASN A 3 -37.88 0.83 15.05
C ASN A 3 -37.30 0.63 13.65
N THR A 4 -38.18 0.33 12.67
CA THR A 4 -37.80 0.10 11.30
C THR A 4 -37.74 1.39 10.47
N LYS A 5 -38.12 2.51 11.07
CA LYS A 5 -37.98 3.81 10.39
C LYS A 5 -36.59 4.35 10.57
N ALA A 6 -36.03 4.83 9.46
CA ALA A 6 -34.89 5.71 9.58
C ALA A 6 -35.26 6.82 10.56
N VAL A 7 -34.58 6.88 11.67
CA VAL A 7 -34.72 7.98 12.60
C VAL A 7 -34.28 9.21 11.83
N GLY A 8 -35.24 10.13 11.57
CA GLY A 8 -34.92 11.39 10.94
C GLY A 8 -33.80 12.03 11.76
N VAL A 9 -32.68 12.27 11.11
CA VAL A 9 -31.57 12.92 11.76
C VAL A 9 -31.99 14.33 12.10
N ALA A 10 -32.36 14.53 13.35
CA ALA A 10 -32.68 15.86 13.85
C ALA A 10 -31.44 16.77 13.91
N TYR A 11 -30.27 16.18 13.79
CA TYR A 11 -28.97 16.85 13.83
C TYR A 11 -28.26 16.63 12.49
N SER A 12 -27.72 17.70 11.94
CA SER A 12 -27.05 17.67 10.64
C SER A 12 -25.70 16.95 10.65
N ASP A 13 -25.16 16.66 11.82
CA ASP A 13 -23.79 16.16 11.95
C ASP A 13 -23.66 15.22 13.18
N PRO A 14 -24.23 14.01 13.10
CA PRO A 14 -24.14 13.06 14.20
C PRO A 14 -22.70 12.52 14.33
N GLU A 15 -22.13 12.63 15.52
CA GLU A 15 -20.88 12.00 15.89
C GLU A 15 -21.13 10.64 16.53
N PHE A 16 -20.41 9.62 16.08
CA PHE A 16 -20.49 8.27 16.64
C PHE A 16 -19.10 7.81 17.09
N GLU A 17 -18.99 7.32 18.29
CA GLU A 17 -17.74 6.68 18.75
C GLU A 17 -17.47 5.37 18.00
N SER A 18 -18.52 4.65 17.67
CA SER A 18 -18.41 3.43 16.87
C SER A 18 -19.71 3.13 16.13
N VAL A 19 -19.59 2.54 14.95
CA VAL A 19 -20.71 2.03 14.17
C VAL A 19 -20.44 0.57 13.81
N THR A 20 -21.34 -0.33 14.20
CA THR A 20 -21.30 -1.75 13.82
C THR A 20 -22.36 -2.01 12.77
N VAL A 21 -21.94 -2.46 11.59
CA VAL A 21 -22.81 -2.83 10.49
C VAL A 21 -22.62 -4.31 10.18
N THR A 22 -23.67 -5.10 10.29
CA THR A 22 -23.63 -6.55 10.02
C THR A 22 -23.91 -6.90 8.57
N GLY A 23 -24.32 -5.92 7.76
CA GLY A 23 -24.61 -6.09 6.34
C GLY A 23 -23.70 -5.22 5.46
N ALA A 24 -24.16 -4.96 4.25
CA ALA A 24 -23.45 -4.10 3.31
C ALA A 24 -23.57 -2.63 3.68
N VAL A 25 -22.49 -1.89 3.51
CA VAL A 25 -22.47 -0.43 3.52
C VAL A 25 -22.33 0.05 2.08
N THR A 26 -23.34 0.77 1.59
CA THR A 26 -23.29 1.40 0.27
C THR A 26 -23.08 2.90 0.44
N THR A 27 -22.02 3.41 -0.10
CA THR A 27 -21.68 4.83 -0.03
C THR A 27 -21.09 5.32 -1.36
N ALA A 28 -21.32 6.56 -1.69
CA ALA A 28 -20.69 7.18 -2.86
C ALA A 28 -19.19 7.43 -2.64
N SER A 29 -18.78 7.65 -1.41
CA SER A 29 -17.38 7.80 -1.03
C SER A 29 -17.16 7.33 0.39
N LEU A 30 -15.98 6.81 0.67
CA LEU A 30 -15.51 6.47 2.00
C LEU A 30 -14.20 7.22 2.25
N ALA A 31 -14.17 8.10 3.24
CA ALA A 31 -12.95 8.75 3.72
C ALA A 31 -12.58 8.16 5.08
N ALA A 32 -11.41 7.57 5.18
CA ALA A 32 -10.87 7.05 6.43
C ALA A 32 -9.60 7.82 6.78
N THR A 33 -9.53 8.37 7.98
CA THR A 33 -8.34 9.06 8.49
C THR A 33 -7.34 8.11 9.14
N GLY A 34 -7.74 6.88 9.37
CA GLY A 34 -6.91 5.81 9.93
C GLY A 34 -6.85 4.60 9.01
N ALA A 35 -6.36 3.51 9.54
CA ALA A 35 -6.24 2.26 8.79
C ALA A 35 -7.61 1.70 8.41
N VAL A 36 -7.73 1.19 7.18
CA VAL A 36 -8.86 0.36 6.73
C VAL A 36 -8.39 -1.09 6.73
N THR A 37 -8.99 -1.92 7.58
CA THR A 37 -8.71 -3.35 7.64
C THR A 37 -9.84 -4.12 6.98
N ALA A 38 -9.54 -4.88 5.97
CA ALA A 38 -10.49 -5.70 5.23
C ALA A 38 -9.93 -7.10 4.98
N ALA A 39 -10.79 -8.12 5.01
CA ALA A 39 -10.40 -9.48 4.63
C ALA A 39 -10.08 -9.57 3.12
N SER A 40 -10.74 -8.77 2.31
CA SER A 40 -10.46 -8.62 0.89
C SER A 40 -10.84 -7.23 0.41
N LEU A 41 -10.16 -6.74 -0.60
CA LEU A 41 -10.48 -5.52 -1.31
C LEU A 41 -10.62 -5.85 -2.80
N THR A 42 -11.81 -5.60 -3.37
CA THR A 42 -12.04 -5.69 -4.82
C THR A 42 -12.30 -4.29 -5.36
N ALA A 43 -11.45 -3.83 -6.24
CA ALA A 43 -11.60 -2.56 -6.93
C ALA A 43 -11.90 -2.81 -8.41
N THR A 44 -12.92 -2.13 -8.95
CA THR A 44 -13.25 -2.18 -10.39
C THR A 44 -12.44 -1.18 -11.22
N GLY A 45 -11.73 -0.29 -10.55
CA GLY A 45 -10.82 0.68 -11.15
C GLY A 45 -9.42 0.56 -10.58
N ASN A 46 -8.59 1.55 -10.85
CA ASN A 46 -7.23 1.59 -10.33
C ASN A 46 -7.22 1.74 -8.80
N VAL A 47 -6.31 1.03 -8.16
CA VAL A 47 -5.94 1.28 -6.77
C VAL A 47 -4.70 2.18 -6.80
N THR A 48 -4.86 3.41 -6.35
CA THR A 48 -3.76 4.37 -6.27
C THR A 48 -3.29 4.46 -4.82
N ALA A 49 -2.03 4.12 -4.60
CA ALA A 49 -1.36 4.42 -3.34
C ALA A 49 -0.63 5.75 -3.51
N ASP A 50 -1.20 6.81 -2.93
CA ASP A 50 -0.59 8.14 -2.95
C ASP A 50 0.31 8.29 -1.73
N ASN A 51 1.58 7.97 -1.91
CA ASN A 51 2.58 8.22 -0.90
C ASN A 51 3.37 9.48 -1.27
N THR A 52 2.92 10.60 -0.76
CA THR A 52 3.58 11.90 -0.97
C THR A 52 4.81 12.12 -0.09
N ALA A 53 5.07 11.22 0.85
CA ALA A 53 6.26 11.32 1.69
C ALA A 53 7.52 11.04 0.87
N ALA A 54 8.48 11.94 0.94
CA ALA A 54 9.78 11.72 0.34
C ALA A 54 10.48 10.52 1.01
N VAL A 55 10.83 9.53 0.21
CA VAL A 55 11.59 8.39 0.69
C VAL A 55 13.08 8.77 0.73
N VAL A 56 13.75 8.55 1.85
CA VAL A 56 15.19 8.77 1.93
C VAL A 56 15.94 7.86 0.95
N ALA A 57 17.10 8.27 0.49
CA ALA A 57 17.90 7.48 -0.44
C ALA A 57 18.14 6.06 0.12
N GLY A 58 17.86 5.05 -0.69
CA GLY A 58 17.91 3.64 -0.30
C GLY A 58 16.69 3.12 0.44
N GLY A 59 15.81 3.98 0.90
CA GLY A 59 14.49 3.61 1.42
C GLY A 59 13.47 3.40 0.29
N ALA A 60 12.31 2.89 0.61
CA ALA A 60 11.31 2.58 -0.41
C ALA A 60 9.87 2.63 0.09
N ALA A 61 8.95 3.01 -0.80
CA ALA A 61 7.56 2.61 -0.70
C ALA A 61 7.41 1.21 -1.31
N ALA A 62 6.53 0.39 -0.77
CA ALA A 62 6.39 -0.99 -1.21
C ALA A 62 4.93 -1.37 -1.49
N PHE A 63 4.73 -2.20 -2.50
CA PHE A 63 3.50 -2.93 -2.72
C PHE A 63 3.74 -4.39 -2.32
N LEU A 64 3.09 -4.82 -1.25
CA LEU A 64 3.23 -6.16 -0.66
C LEU A 64 1.92 -6.92 -0.87
N ALA A 65 1.92 -7.92 -1.72
CA ALA A 65 0.72 -8.64 -2.13
C ALA A 65 0.81 -10.15 -1.89
N THR A 66 1.60 -10.58 -0.92
CA THR A 66 1.81 -12.00 -0.63
C THR A 66 1.67 -12.29 0.86
N THR A 67 1.55 -13.58 1.20
CA THR A 67 1.58 -14.06 2.58
C THR A 67 3.00 -14.16 3.16
N THR A 68 4.02 -14.06 2.31
CA THR A 68 5.41 -14.01 2.75
C THR A 68 5.74 -12.62 3.24
N ALA A 69 6.16 -12.52 4.48
CA ALA A 69 6.49 -11.22 5.07
C ALA A 69 7.59 -10.52 4.26
N ASN A 70 7.36 -9.24 3.96
CA ASN A 70 8.29 -8.36 3.24
C ASN A 70 8.67 -8.81 1.82
N LEU A 71 7.91 -9.73 1.20
CA LEU A 71 8.06 -10.04 -0.21
C LEU A 71 7.20 -9.08 -1.05
N GLY A 72 7.78 -8.36 -1.97
CA GLY A 72 7.02 -7.40 -2.78
C GLY A 72 7.86 -6.62 -3.76
N VAL A 73 7.20 -5.62 -4.36
CA VAL A 73 7.81 -4.64 -5.25
C VAL A 73 8.04 -3.35 -4.47
N TYR A 74 9.27 -2.91 -4.44
CA TYR A 74 9.71 -1.70 -3.75
C TYR A 74 10.08 -0.63 -4.78
N VAL A 75 9.79 0.61 -4.48
CA VAL A 75 10.10 1.76 -5.35
C VAL A 75 10.77 2.84 -4.51
N GLY A 76 11.93 3.31 -4.93
CA GLY A 76 12.65 4.36 -4.21
C GLY A 76 13.80 4.94 -4.99
N SER A 77 14.55 5.84 -4.37
CA SER A 77 15.74 6.49 -4.94
C SER A 77 17.02 5.95 -4.28
N GLY A 78 18.12 6.03 -4.97
CA GLY A 78 19.39 5.48 -4.51
C GLY A 78 19.45 3.95 -4.56
N ALA A 79 20.60 3.40 -4.28
CA ALA A 79 20.75 1.95 -4.13
C ALA A 79 19.93 1.46 -2.92
N PRO A 80 19.21 0.32 -3.02
CA PRO A 80 18.34 -0.12 -1.95
C PRO A 80 19.13 -0.52 -0.70
N THR A 81 18.65 -0.04 0.45
CA THR A 81 19.14 -0.39 1.78
C THR A 81 18.04 -1.00 2.67
N VAL A 82 16.82 -1.03 2.16
CA VAL A 82 15.68 -1.59 2.88
C VAL A 82 15.83 -3.12 3.03
N SER A 83 15.39 -3.66 4.17
CA SER A 83 15.32 -5.10 4.35
C SER A 83 14.05 -5.66 3.68
N ALA A 84 14.22 -6.71 2.88
CA ALA A 84 13.13 -7.36 2.17
C ALA A 84 13.35 -8.87 2.07
N ALA A 85 12.26 -9.62 1.82
CA ALA A 85 12.39 -11.05 1.56
C ALA A 85 13.13 -11.33 0.25
N GLN A 86 13.80 -12.47 0.20
CA GLN A 86 14.48 -12.94 -1.02
C GLN A 86 13.48 -13.03 -2.19
N GLY A 87 13.88 -12.54 -3.34
CA GLY A 87 13.03 -12.49 -4.54
C GLY A 87 12.27 -11.18 -4.68
N SER A 88 12.27 -10.30 -3.68
CA SER A 88 11.71 -8.96 -3.82
C SER A 88 12.43 -8.17 -4.89
N ILE A 89 11.70 -7.27 -5.55
CA ILE A 89 12.19 -6.40 -6.62
C ILE A 89 12.22 -4.96 -6.12
N TYR A 90 13.26 -4.22 -6.49
CA TYR A 90 13.37 -2.80 -6.21
C TYR A 90 13.53 -2.02 -7.52
N LEU A 91 12.61 -1.10 -7.77
CA LEU A 91 12.63 -0.17 -8.89
C LEU A 91 13.23 1.14 -8.42
N ARG A 92 14.35 1.52 -8.99
CA ARG A 92 15.05 2.75 -8.64
C ARG A 92 14.59 3.90 -9.54
N THR A 93 14.06 4.95 -8.94
CA THR A 93 13.50 6.11 -9.65
C THR A 93 14.55 7.02 -10.26
N ASP A 94 15.77 7.03 -9.70
CA ASP A 94 16.91 7.84 -10.16
C ASP A 94 17.99 7.00 -10.88
N GLY A 95 17.67 5.74 -11.22
CA GLY A 95 18.59 4.86 -11.93
C GLY A 95 18.85 5.33 -13.37
N SER A 96 20.10 5.71 -13.68
CA SER A 96 20.48 6.30 -14.97
C SER A 96 21.20 5.34 -15.91
N SER A 97 21.64 4.17 -15.43
CA SER A 97 22.37 3.20 -16.22
C SER A 97 21.66 1.85 -16.29
N THR A 98 22.11 0.97 -17.17
CA THR A 98 21.58 -0.39 -17.34
C THR A 98 21.68 -1.25 -16.08
N SER A 99 22.59 -0.92 -15.17
CA SER A 99 22.84 -1.67 -13.94
C SER A 99 22.34 -0.97 -12.67
N THR A 100 21.66 0.18 -12.79
CA THR A 100 21.21 0.96 -11.61
C THR A 100 19.70 1.13 -11.52
N ARG A 101 18.92 0.55 -12.43
CA ARG A 101 17.47 0.75 -12.52
C ARG A 101 16.66 -0.26 -11.74
N LEU A 102 17.15 -1.51 -11.67
CA LEU A 102 16.42 -2.65 -11.14
C LEU A 102 17.33 -3.50 -10.25
N TYR A 103 16.79 -3.94 -9.10
CA TYR A 103 17.49 -4.83 -8.19
C TYR A 103 16.57 -5.95 -7.74
N VAL A 104 17.17 -7.10 -7.40
CA VAL A 104 16.48 -8.25 -6.78
C VAL A 104 17.14 -8.52 -5.43
N ASN A 105 16.33 -8.76 -4.41
CA ASN A 105 16.84 -9.18 -3.11
C ASN A 105 17.28 -10.63 -3.18
N THR A 106 18.52 -10.92 -2.80
CA THR A 106 19.15 -12.24 -2.94
C THR A 106 19.39 -12.96 -1.63
N ASN A 107 19.21 -12.30 -0.48
CA ASN A 107 19.56 -12.89 0.81
C ASN A 107 18.46 -12.81 1.89
N GLY A 108 17.29 -12.25 1.57
CA GLY A 108 16.21 -12.12 2.53
C GLY A 108 16.40 -11.02 3.59
N THR A 109 17.36 -10.15 3.41
CA THR A 109 17.64 -9.00 4.28
C THR A 109 17.95 -7.77 3.42
N THR A 110 19.08 -7.14 3.61
CA THR A 110 19.50 -5.93 2.86
C THR A 110 20.40 -6.23 1.65
N GLY A 111 20.54 -7.50 1.28
CA GLY A 111 21.36 -7.91 0.14
C GLY A 111 20.60 -7.77 -1.18
N TRP A 112 20.88 -6.71 -1.89
CA TRP A 112 20.30 -6.42 -3.18
C TRP A 112 21.33 -6.53 -4.29
N THR A 113 20.98 -7.28 -5.33
CA THR A 113 21.81 -7.43 -6.52
C THR A 113 21.16 -6.74 -7.69
N ASN A 114 21.90 -5.91 -8.37
CA ASN A 114 21.42 -5.22 -9.57
C ASN A 114 21.13 -6.21 -10.71
N VAL A 115 20.08 -5.92 -11.46
CA VAL A 115 19.76 -6.60 -12.72
C VAL A 115 20.21 -5.71 -13.86
N THR A 116 21.07 -6.25 -14.73
CA THR A 116 21.48 -5.50 -15.93
C THR A 116 20.36 -5.52 -16.96
N THR A 117 19.86 -4.36 -17.29
CA THR A 117 18.84 -4.19 -18.34
C THR A 117 19.50 -3.91 -19.69
N ALA A 118 18.84 -4.28 -20.77
CA ALA A 118 19.32 -3.96 -22.11
C ALA A 118 19.35 -2.44 -22.35
N THR A 119 20.23 -2.01 -23.22
CA THR A 119 20.29 -0.61 -23.67
C THR A 119 19.21 -0.30 -24.70
#